data_f33f1e8934de7ffc88638015a43807a1
#
_entry.id   f33f1e8934de7ffc88638015a43807a1
#
_cell.length_a   1.000
_cell.length_b   1.000
_cell.length_c   1.000
_cell.angle_alpha   90.00
_cell.angle_beta   90.00
_cell.angle_gamma   90.00
#
_symmetry.space_group_name_H-M   'P 1'
#
loop_
_entity.id
_entity.type
_entity.pdbx_description
1 polymer ?
#
loop_
_entity_poly.entity_id
_entity_poly.type
_entity_poly.pdbx_seq_one_letter_code
_entity_poly.pdbx_strand_id
1 'polypeptide(L)'
;MKAVRVHAVGGPEVLRLEEVDRPAPGPGQVLVQIAAAGVNFVDVYQRNGLYPVERPFTLGQEAAGTVTGIGPGVREVKVGDRVAYAGVLGAYAEFATVPADRLVPLPNEVSPKQGAALMLQGMTAQYLACTTYPLKPGDTCLVHAAAGGVGLLLCQIAKLRGARVIGTVSTAAKAELARAAGADEVILYTERDFEEEVRRLTGGAGVQVVYDSVGKTTFAKGLNCLAPRGMMVLFGQASGPVGAFDPLVLMQKGSLFLTRPAVLTYIATRVELLARAGEVLGWVRDGRLRVRIGGEFPLAQAADAHRELEARRTTGKLLLIP
;
A
#
# COMPACT_ATOMS: atom_id res chain seq x y z
N MET A 1 -27.47 -0.60 -6.70
CA MET A 1 -26.27 -1.35 -6.32
C MET A 1 -25.87 -1.02 -4.88
N LYS A 2 -25.20 -1.93 -4.19
CA LYS A 2 -24.67 -1.68 -2.85
C LYS A 2 -23.36 -0.93 -2.91
N ALA A 3 -23.17 0.04 -2.00
CA ALA A 3 -21.94 0.81 -1.84
C ALA A 3 -21.73 1.23 -0.38
N VAL A 4 -20.49 1.33 0.07
CA VAL A 4 -20.14 1.82 1.41
C VAL A 4 -19.90 3.32 1.32
N ARG A 5 -20.79 4.09 1.96
CA ARG A 5 -20.84 5.55 1.92
C ARG A 5 -20.31 6.18 3.22
N VAL A 6 -19.71 7.36 3.06
CA VAL A 6 -19.23 8.20 4.16
C VAL A 6 -19.93 9.55 4.08
N HIS A 7 -20.78 9.86 5.08
CA HIS A 7 -21.51 11.13 5.19
C HIS A 7 -20.87 12.11 6.16
N ALA A 8 -20.12 11.60 7.13
CA ALA A 8 -19.39 12.39 8.11
C ALA A 8 -18.02 11.76 8.39
N VAL A 9 -17.04 12.57 8.79
CA VAL A 9 -15.76 12.05 9.27
C VAL A 9 -15.92 11.39 10.63
N GLY A 10 -15.16 10.33 10.88
CA GLY A 10 -15.24 9.62 12.16
C GLY A 10 -14.49 8.30 12.18
N GLY A 11 -14.79 7.48 13.17
CA GLY A 11 -14.31 6.11 13.30
C GLY A 11 -14.97 5.15 12.29
N PRO A 12 -14.68 3.84 12.39
CA PRO A 12 -15.27 2.84 11.46
C PRO A 12 -16.81 2.82 11.43
N GLU A 13 -17.47 3.29 12.47
CA GLU A 13 -18.92 3.37 12.60
C GLU A 13 -19.61 4.30 11.61
N VAL A 14 -18.87 5.22 10.98
CA VAL A 14 -19.43 6.12 9.96
C VAL A 14 -19.59 5.46 8.60
N LEU A 15 -19.03 4.27 8.41
CA LEU A 15 -19.14 3.48 7.18
C LEU A 15 -20.54 2.86 7.10
N ARG A 16 -21.34 3.28 6.11
CA ARG A 16 -22.71 2.82 5.93
C ARG A 16 -22.85 2.10 4.60
N LEU A 17 -23.33 0.85 4.63
CA LEU A 17 -23.76 0.17 3.42
C LEU A 17 -25.12 0.71 2.99
N GLU A 18 -25.20 1.21 1.76
CA GLU A 18 -26.40 1.82 1.20
C GLU A 18 -26.69 1.26 -0.18
N GLU A 19 -27.95 1.28 -0.56
CA GLU A 19 -28.36 1.08 -1.95
C GLU A 19 -28.31 2.43 -2.66
N VAL A 20 -27.58 2.47 -3.77
CA VAL A 20 -27.42 3.66 -4.61
C VAL A 20 -27.64 3.27 -6.08
N ASP A 21 -27.93 4.24 -6.93
CA ASP A 21 -28.07 4.00 -8.36
C ASP A 21 -26.74 3.46 -8.92
N ARG A 22 -26.86 2.50 -9.85
CA ARG A 22 -25.70 2.01 -10.59
C ARG A 22 -25.22 3.11 -11.54
N PRO A 23 -23.95 3.56 -11.45
CA PRO A 23 -23.48 4.64 -12.30
C PRO A 23 -23.37 4.21 -13.76
N ALA A 24 -23.58 5.14 -14.67
CA ALA A 24 -23.30 4.98 -16.09
C ALA A 24 -21.93 5.59 -16.42
N PRO A 25 -21.11 4.92 -17.26
CA PRO A 25 -19.80 5.47 -17.63
C PRO A 25 -19.98 6.66 -18.61
N GLY A 26 -19.42 7.81 -18.22
CA GLY A 26 -19.33 9.00 -19.07
C GLY A 26 -18.22 8.89 -20.13
N PRO A 27 -17.97 9.96 -20.91
CA PRO A 27 -16.87 10.00 -21.89
C PRO A 27 -15.52 9.67 -21.24
N GLY A 28 -14.77 8.75 -21.85
CA GLY A 28 -13.46 8.29 -21.36
C GLY A 28 -13.51 7.41 -20.11
N GLN A 29 -14.72 7.04 -19.63
CA GLN A 29 -14.89 6.21 -18.44
C GLN A 29 -15.34 4.80 -18.79
N VAL A 30 -15.11 3.89 -17.86
CA VAL A 30 -15.47 2.48 -17.94
C VAL A 30 -16.25 2.09 -16.70
N LEU A 31 -17.30 1.29 -16.85
CA LEU A 31 -18.00 0.66 -15.74
C LEU A 31 -17.37 -0.68 -15.44
N VAL A 32 -16.84 -0.82 -14.23
CA VAL A 32 -16.23 -2.06 -13.73
C VAL A 32 -17.16 -2.69 -12.70
N GLN A 33 -17.53 -3.96 -12.93
CA GLN A 33 -18.12 -4.80 -11.89
C GLN A 33 -16.99 -5.28 -10.98
N ILE A 34 -17.03 -4.89 -9.72
CA ILE A 34 -15.96 -5.17 -8.76
C ILE A 34 -16.07 -6.59 -8.25
N ALA A 35 -14.98 -7.36 -8.37
CA ALA A 35 -14.85 -8.69 -7.81
C ALA A 35 -14.20 -8.68 -6.43
N ALA A 36 -13.32 -7.71 -6.18
CA ALA A 36 -12.68 -7.46 -4.89
C ALA A 36 -12.18 -6.03 -4.81
N ALA A 37 -12.29 -5.40 -3.65
CA ALA A 37 -11.72 -4.10 -3.33
C ALA A 37 -10.66 -4.22 -2.23
N GLY A 38 -9.53 -3.55 -2.39
CA GLY A 38 -8.43 -3.57 -1.43
C GLY A 38 -8.64 -2.55 -0.31
N VAL A 39 -8.46 -2.96 0.96
CA VAL A 39 -8.51 -2.06 2.12
C VAL A 39 -7.12 -1.50 2.41
N ASN A 40 -7.03 -0.19 2.59
CA ASN A 40 -5.77 0.53 2.75
C ASN A 40 -5.86 1.61 3.85
N PHE A 41 -4.71 2.01 4.43
CA PHE A 41 -4.67 3.11 5.39
C PHE A 41 -5.11 4.46 4.79
N VAL A 42 -4.95 4.67 3.48
CA VAL A 42 -5.46 5.89 2.82
C VAL A 42 -6.98 6.00 2.95
N ASP A 43 -7.70 4.89 2.94
CA ASP A 43 -9.15 4.85 3.14
C ASP A 43 -9.51 5.27 4.59
N VAL A 44 -8.69 4.85 5.57
CA VAL A 44 -8.82 5.30 6.97
C VAL A 44 -8.58 6.82 7.05
N TYR A 45 -7.55 7.34 6.37
CA TYR A 45 -7.23 8.78 6.39
C TYR A 45 -8.33 9.63 5.71
N GLN A 46 -9.01 9.11 4.70
CA GLN A 46 -10.14 9.78 4.07
C GLN A 46 -11.40 9.71 4.96
N ARG A 47 -11.67 8.54 5.53
CA ARG A 47 -12.81 8.35 6.44
C ARG A 47 -12.73 9.25 7.67
N ASN A 48 -11.55 9.40 8.29
CA ASN A 48 -11.38 10.20 9.50
C ASN A 48 -11.10 11.69 9.24
N GLY A 49 -11.04 12.12 7.97
CA GLY A 49 -10.87 13.51 7.56
C GLY A 49 -9.42 14.01 7.52
N LEU A 50 -8.42 13.15 7.80
CA LEU A 50 -7.01 13.53 7.66
C LEU A 50 -6.65 13.85 6.20
N TYR A 51 -7.25 13.13 5.24
CA TYR A 51 -7.22 13.46 3.82
C TYR A 51 -8.63 13.88 3.39
N PRO A 52 -8.86 15.18 3.19
CA PRO A 52 -10.20 15.70 2.91
C PRO A 52 -10.77 15.13 1.60
N VAL A 53 -12.04 14.71 1.64
CA VAL A 53 -12.86 14.31 0.49
C VAL A 53 -14.22 14.97 0.65
N GLU A 54 -14.78 15.48 -0.45
CA GLU A 54 -16.13 16.03 -0.47
C GLU A 54 -17.17 14.94 -0.15
N ARG A 55 -18.10 15.22 0.74
CA ARG A 55 -19.11 14.29 1.24
C ARG A 55 -20.50 14.60 0.69
N PRO A 56 -21.36 13.59 0.49
CA PRO A 56 -21.12 12.16 0.72
C PRO A 56 -20.34 11.50 -0.41
N PHE A 57 -19.49 10.52 -0.08
CA PHE A 57 -18.71 9.76 -1.08
C PHE A 57 -18.70 8.25 -0.81
N THR A 58 -18.47 7.45 -1.86
CA THR A 58 -18.18 6.02 -1.73
C THR A 58 -16.69 5.84 -1.51
N LEU A 59 -16.33 5.12 -0.44
CA LEU A 59 -14.93 4.92 -0.04
C LEU A 59 -14.21 3.89 -0.95
N GLY A 60 -12.90 3.76 -0.73
CA GLY A 60 -12.01 2.79 -1.39
C GLY A 60 -11.35 3.34 -2.64
N GLN A 61 -10.07 3.02 -2.82
CA GLN A 61 -9.26 3.52 -3.94
C GLN A 61 -8.58 2.42 -4.75
N GLU A 62 -8.90 1.17 -4.49
CA GLU A 62 -8.25 0.04 -5.14
C GLU A 62 -9.25 -1.10 -5.34
N ALA A 63 -9.34 -1.60 -6.55
CA ALA A 63 -10.15 -2.77 -6.85
C ALA A 63 -9.67 -3.51 -8.10
N ALA A 64 -10.24 -4.70 -8.29
CA ALA A 64 -10.18 -5.45 -9.53
C ALA A 64 -11.55 -6.05 -9.85
N GLY A 65 -11.81 -6.23 -11.12
CA GLY A 65 -13.09 -6.74 -11.61
C GLY A 65 -13.13 -6.92 -13.10
N THR A 66 -14.35 -6.87 -13.64
CA THR A 66 -14.61 -7.05 -15.07
C THR A 66 -15.30 -5.81 -15.64
N VAL A 67 -14.86 -5.38 -16.80
CA VAL A 67 -15.50 -4.29 -17.57
C VAL A 67 -16.88 -4.75 -18.02
N THR A 68 -17.93 -4.01 -17.64
CA THR A 68 -19.34 -4.30 -18.01
C THR A 68 -19.98 -3.21 -18.87
N GLY A 69 -19.32 -2.06 -19.02
CA GLY A 69 -19.77 -0.97 -19.87
C GLY A 69 -18.62 -0.03 -20.18
N ILE A 70 -18.67 0.60 -21.34
CA ILE A 70 -17.69 1.60 -21.79
C ILE A 70 -18.40 2.87 -22.22
N GLY A 71 -17.86 4.00 -21.83
CA GLY A 71 -18.32 5.32 -22.26
C GLY A 71 -17.76 5.71 -23.64
N PRO A 72 -18.25 6.81 -24.21
CA PRO A 72 -17.75 7.31 -25.49
C PRO A 72 -16.24 7.61 -25.43
N GLY A 73 -15.54 7.29 -26.53
CA GLY A 73 -14.12 7.61 -26.71
C GLY A 73 -13.13 6.60 -26.09
N VAL A 74 -13.59 5.60 -25.33
CA VAL A 74 -12.73 4.56 -24.73
C VAL A 74 -12.19 3.64 -25.82
N ARG A 75 -10.89 3.38 -25.80
CA ARG A 75 -10.19 2.45 -26.71
C ARG A 75 -9.24 1.50 -25.98
N GLU A 76 -8.96 1.75 -24.74
CA GLU A 76 -7.96 1.06 -23.89
C GLU A 76 -8.39 -0.34 -23.49
N VAL A 77 -9.71 -0.56 -23.37
CA VAL A 77 -10.33 -1.81 -22.91
C VAL A 77 -11.68 -2.03 -23.61
N LYS A 78 -12.20 -3.26 -23.52
CA LYS A 78 -13.52 -3.66 -24.00
C LYS A 78 -14.33 -4.36 -22.92
N VAL A 79 -15.64 -4.47 -23.12
CA VAL A 79 -16.53 -5.27 -22.26
C VAL A 79 -16.04 -6.71 -22.18
N GLY A 80 -15.99 -7.25 -20.97
CA GLY A 80 -15.46 -8.57 -20.65
C GLY A 80 -13.99 -8.57 -20.23
N ASP A 81 -13.23 -7.50 -20.44
CA ASP A 81 -11.84 -7.43 -20.00
C ASP A 81 -11.74 -7.46 -18.47
N ARG A 82 -10.75 -8.22 -17.97
CA ARG A 82 -10.39 -8.26 -16.54
C ARG A 82 -9.40 -7.17 -16.26
N VAL A 83 -9.71 -6.32 -15.29
CA VAL A 83 -8.93 -5.12 -14.99
C VAL A 83 -8.74 -4.93 -13.49
N ALA A 84 -7.70 -4.17 -13.13
CA ALA A 84 -7.51 -3.65 -11.79
C ALA A 84 -7.14 -2.17 -11.85
N TYR A 85 -7.28 -1.46 -10.74
CA TYR A 85 -6.91 -0.06 -10.64
C TYR A 85 -6.53 0.34 -9.21
N ALA A 86 -5.81 1.45 -9.08
CA ALA A 86 -5.57 2.12 -7.82
C ALA A 86 -5.64 3.65 -8.01
N GLY A 87 -5.99 4.36 -6.93
CA GLY A 87 -6.03 5.83 -6.92
C GLY A 87 -7.32 6.43 -7.48
N VAL A 88 -8.36 5.63 -7.71
CA VAL A 88 -9.68 6.11 -8.10
C VAL A 88 -10.67 5.77 -7.00
N LEU A 89 -11.33 6.79 -6.46
CA LEU A 89 -12.30 6.67 -5.37
C LEU A 89 -13.54 5.91 -5.81
N GLY A 90 -14.20 5.20 -4.88
CA GLY A 90 -15.46 4.51 -5.12
C GLY A 90 -15.36 2.99 -5.23
N ALA A 91 -14.22 2.41 -4.82
CA ALA A 91 -13.98 0.96 -4.91
C ALA A 91 -14.82 0.11 -3.94
N TYR A 92 -15.34 0.67 -2.85
CA TYR A 92 -16.17 -0.08 -1.90
C TYR A 92 -17.63 -0.12 -2.37
N ALA A 93 -17.85 -0.77 -3.49
CA ALA A 93 -19.15 -0.90 -4.14
C ALA A 93 -19.20 -2.16 -5.04
N GLU A 94 -20.38 -2.53 -5.50
CA GLU A 94 -20.54 -3.60 -6.51
C GLU A 94 -20.07 -3.18 -7.90
N PHE A 95 -20.16 -1.87 -8.22
CA PHE A 95 -19.73 -1.29 -9.48
C PHE A 95 -19.07 0.07 -9.24
N ALA A 96 -18.08 0.39 -10.06
CA ALA A 96 -17.44 1.71 -10.08
C ALA A 96 -17.22 2.20 -11.51
N THR A 97 -17.35 3.51 -11.73
CA THR A 97 -16.86 4.14 -12.96
C THR A 97 -15.41 4.56 -12.76
N VAL A 98 -14.55 4.16 -13.69
CA VAL A 98 -13.11 4.40 -13.64
C VAL A 98 -12.65 5.03 -14.96
N PRO A 99 -11.81 6.07 -14.96
CA PRO A 99 -11.18 6.56 -16.18
C PRO A 99 -10.42 5.43 -16.88
N ALA A 100 -10.61 5.28 -18.18
CA ALA A 100 -10.03 4.17 -18.94
C ALA A 100 -8.49 4.15 -18.88
N ASP A 101 -7.87 5.33 -18.82
CA ASP A 101 -6.42 5.49 -18.70
C ASP A 101 -5.86 5.05 -17.34
N ARG A 102 -6.71 4.84 -16.33
CA ARG A 102 -6.34 4.33 -15.01
C ARG A 102 -6.49 2.82 -14.85
N LEU A 103 -7.03 2.14 -15.83
CA LEU A 103 -7.21 0.70 -15.81
C LEU A 103 -5.94 -0.04 -16.22
N VAL A 104 -5.62 -1.09 -15.45
CA VAL A 104 -4.53 -2.03 -15.72
C VAL A 104 -5.17 -3.36 -16.13
N PRO A 105 -4.91 -3.86 -17.34
CA PRO A 105 -5.33 -5.21 -17.74
C PRO A 105 -4.69 -6.27 -16.86
N LEU A 106 -5.48 -7.24 -16.40
CA LEU A 106 -4.97 -8.36 -15.60
C LEU A 106 -4.57 -9.54 -16.49
N PRO A 107 -3.34 -10.09 -16.33
CA PRO A 107 -2.96 -11.36 -16.93
C PRO A 107 -3.89 -12.49 -16.50
N ASN A 108 -4.05 -13.51 -17.34
CA ASN A 108 -4.96 -14.64 -17.06
C ASN A 108 -4.56 -15.41 -15.79
N GLU A 109 -3.28 -15.46 -15.47
CA GLU A 109 -2.70 -16.15 -14.32
C GLU A 109 -2.93 -15.39 -13.00
N VAL A 110 -3.29 -14.11 -13.07
CA VAL A 110 -3.54 -13.28 -11.88
C VAL A 110 -5.04 -13.20 -11.62
N SER A 111 -5.48 -13.70 -10.48
CA SER A 111 -6.91 -13.62 -10.10
C SER A 111 -7.32 -12.17 -9.78
N PRO A 112 -8.62 -11.82 -9.88
CA PRO A 112 -9.09 -10.49 -9.46
C PRO A 112 -8.74 -10.15 -8.02
N LYS A 113 -8.79 -11.12 -7.10
CA LYS A 113 -8.38 -10.91 -5.69
C LYS A 113 -6.90 -10.54 -5.57
N GLN A 114 -6.04 -11.21 -6.32
CA GLN A 114 -4.62 -10.84 -6.38
C GLN A 114 -4.43 -9.45 -7.02
N GLY A 115 -5.14 -9.13 -8.09
CA GLY A 115 -5.14 -7.81 -8.71
C GLY A 115 -5.52 -6.71 -7.71
N ALA A 116 -6.64 -6.87 -7.00
CA ALA A 116 -7.08 -5.94 -5.97
C ALA A 116 -6.13 -5.84 -4.76
N ALA A 117 -5.31 -6.85 -4.53
CA ALA A 117 -4.34 -6.86 -3.44
C ALA A 117 -2.99 -6.21 -3.82
N LEU A 118 -2.74 -6.02 -5.11
CA LEU A 118 -1.41 -5.64 -5.63
C LEU A 118 -1.34 -4.20 -6.14
N MET A 119 -2.45 -3.63 -6.64
CA MET A 119 -2.36 -2.36 -7.37
C MET A 119 -1.82 -1.23 -6.50
N LEU A 120 -2.38 -0.98 -5.33
CA LEU A 120 -1.87 0.08 -4.47
C LEU A 120 -0.61 -0.35 -3.72
N GLN A 121 -0.66 -1.49 -3.03
CA GLN A 121 0.44 -1.93 -2.16
C GLN A 121 1.63 -2.46 -2.96
N GLY A 122 1.39 -3.18 -4.06
CA GLY A 122 2.45 -3.71 -4.92
C GLY A 122 3.20 -2.60 -5.66
N MET A 123 2.48 -1.66 -6.28
CA MET A 123 3.13 -0.50 -6.91
C MET A 123 3.82 0.39 -5.87
N THR A 124 3.28 0.48 -4.64
CA THR A 124 3.96 1.20 -3.56
C THR A 124 5.28 0.53 -3.21
N ALA A 125 5.31 -0.77 -2.96
CA ALA A 125 6.55 -1.49 -2.67
C ALA A 125 7.55 -1.40 -3.83
N GLN A 126 7.06 -1.47 -5.08
CA GLN A 126 7.89 -1.35 -6.28
C GLN A 126 8.56 0.02 -6.37
N TYR A 127 7.80 1.13 -6.33
CA TYR A 127 8.43 2.43 -6.49
C TYR A 127 9.35 2.79 -5.31
N LEU A 128 9.02 2.35 -4.09
CA LEU A 128 9.86 2.55 -2.92
C LEU A 128 11.25 1.95 -3.10
N ALA A 129 11.31 0.68 -3.54
CA ALA A 129 12.55 -0.08 -3.66
C ALA A 129 13.28 0.12 -5.00
N CYS A 130 12.57 0.54 -6.06
CA CYS A 130 13.14 0.62 -7.41
C CYS A 130 13.34 2.05 -7.92
N THR A 131 12.69 3.06 -7.30
CA THR A 131 12.73 4.43 -7.81
C THR A 131 13.02 5.46 -6.72
N THR A 132 12.31 5.43 -5.58
CA THR A 132 12.51 6.41 -4.49
C THR A 132 13.91 6.23 -3.88
N TYR A 133 14.24 5.02 -3.48
CA TYR A 133 15.59 4.58 -3.17
C TYR A 133 15.88 3.32 -3.99
N PRO A 134 16.58 3.42 -5.12
CA PRO A 134 16.89 2.26 -5.97
C PRO A 134 17.84 1.31 -5.24
N LEU A 135 17.28 0.31 -4.56
CA LEU A 135 18.05 -0.70 -3.86
C LEU A 135 18.98 -1.46 -4.81
N LYS A 136 20.18 -1.75 -4.35
CA LYS A 136 21.21 -2.49 -5.07
C LYS A 136 21.90 -3.51 -4.15
N PRO A 137 22.62 -4.50 -4.70
CA PRO A 137 23.42 -5.41 -3.92
C PRO A 137 24.38 -4.68 -2.98
N GLY A 138 24.44 -5.14 -1.70
CA GLY A 138 25.23 -4.52 -0.64
C GLY A 138 24.50 -3.47 0.20
N ASP A 139 23.35 -2.96 -0.24
CA ASP A 139 22.52 -2.09 0.60
C ASP A 139 21.85 -2.89 1.72
N THR A 140 21.70 -2.26 2.87
CA THR A 140 20.86 -2.73 3.97
C THR A 140 19.68 -1.78 4.15
N CYS A 141 18.46 -2.28 4.22
CA CYS A 141 17.27 -1.48 4.47
C CYS A 141 16.57 -1.90 5.77
N LEU A 142 15.97 -0.91 6.45
CA LEU A 142 15.05 -1.15 7.56
C LEU A 142 13.60 -0.99 7.05
N VAL A 143 12.77 -2.00 7.26
CA VAL A 143 11.36 -2.01 6.86
C VAL A 143 10.49 -2.06 8.11
N HIS A 144 9.82 -0.96 8.44
CA HIS A 144 8.83 -0.96 9.51
C HIS A 144 7.53 -1.64 9.09
N ALA A 145 6.86 -2.28 10.05
CA ALA A 145 5.65 -3.08 9.81
C ALA A 145 5.85 -4.14 8.70
N ALA A 146 6.97 -4.88 8.76
CA ALA A 146 7.42 -5.82 7.74
C ALA A 146 6.42 -6.95 7.41
N ALA A 147 5.49 -7.29 8.31
CA ALA A 147 4.41 -8.26 8.07
C ALA A 147 3.10 -7.64 7.56
N GLY A 148 3.05 -6.32 7.34
CA GLY A 148 1.93 -5.62 6.72
C GLY A 148 1.89 -5.84 5.21
N GLY A 149 0.83 -5.33 4.55
CA GLY A 149 0.65 -5.57 3.12
C GLY A 149 1.79 -5.03 2.25
N VAL A 150 2.19 -3.75 2.42
CA VAL A 150 3.38 -3.20 1.73
C VAL A 150 4.65 -3.86 2.24
N GLY A 151 4.77 -4.09 3.57
CA GLY A 151 5.98 -4.63 4.19
C GLY A 151 6.39 -5.99 3.62
N LEU A 152 5.45 -6.94 3.49
CA LEU A 152 5.72 -8.27 2.92
C LEU A 152 6.17 -8.21 1.46
N LEU A 153 5.57 -7.32 0.67
CA LEU A 153 5.95 -7.13 -0.74
C LEU A 153 7.30 -6.42 -0.85
N LEU A 154 7.54 -5.42 -0.01
CA LEU A 154 8.79 -4.65 0.01
C LEU A 154 9.98 -5.53 0.43
N CYS A 155 9.83 -6.41 1.44
CA CYS A 155 10.86 -7.37 1.80
C CYS A 155 11.24 -8.26 0.61
N GLN A 156 10.25 -8.82 -0.10
CA GLN A 156 10.50 -9.65 -1.29
C GLN A 156 11.20 -8.86 -2.40
N ILE A 157 10.71 -7.66 -2.71
CA ILE A 157 11.31 -6.82 -3.77
C ILE A 157 12.74 -6.40 -3.39
N ALA A 158 12.99 -6.05 -2.12
CA ALA A 158 14.34 -5.74 -1.65
C ALA A 158 15.30 -6.93 -1.84
N LYS A 159 14.84 -8.16 -1.59
CA LYS A 159 15.63 -9.37 -1.89
C LYS A 159 15.85 -9.56 -3.39
N LEU A 160 14.84 -9.32 -4.23
CA LEU A 160 15.03 -9.34 -5.69
C LEU A 160 16.07 -8.32 -6.17
N ARG A 161 16.24 -7.21 -5.43
CA ARG A 161 17.26 -6.18 -5.68
C ARG A 161 18.62 -6.51 -5.05
N GLY A 162 18.76 -7.62 -4.31
CA GLY A 162 20.01 -8.06 -3.67
C GLY A 162 20.33 -7.35 -2.36
N ALA A 163 19.37 -6.63 -1.76
CA ALA A 163 19.58 -5.93 -0.50
C ALA A 163 19.43 -6.87 0.72
N ARG A 164 20.09 -6.51 1.82
CA ARG A 164 19.84 -7.06 3.14
C ARG A 164 18.66 -6.35 3.79
N VAL A 165 17.71 -7.10 4.35
CA VAL A 165 16.47 -6.58 4.92
C VAL A 165 16.42 -6.81 6.43
N ILE A 166 16.28 -5.73 7.20
CA ILE A 166 15.95 -5.76 8.62
C ILE A 166 14.47 -5.34 8.74
N GLY A 167 13.62 -6.22 9.26
CA GLY A 167 12.19 -5.95 9.45
C GLY A 167 11.83 -5.68 10.89
N THR A 168 10.85 -4.82 11.17
CA THR A 168 10.28 -4.68 12.51
C THR A 168 8.83 -5.16 12.54
N VAL A 169 8.48 -5.94 13.56
CA VAL A 169 7.13 -6.50 13.77
C VAL A 169 6.78 -6.55 15.26
N SER A 170 5.49 -6.83 15.58
CA SER A 170 5.00 -6.83 16.98
C SER A 170 4.92 -8.20 17.63
N THR A 171 4.95 -9.29 16.86
CA THR A 171 4.75 -10.64 17.39
C THR A 171 5.62 -11.67 16.68
N ALA A 172 5.89 -12.80 17.34
CA ALA A 172 6.64 -13.91 16.77
C ALA A 172 5.98 -14.46 15.48
N ALA A 173 4.66 -14.60 15.46
CA ALA A 173 3.94 -15.04 14.25
C ALA A 173 4.14 -14.10 13.06
N LYS A 174 4.18 -12.78 13.31
CA LYS A 174 4.51 -11.80 12.28
C LYS A 174 5.98 -11.87 11.86
N ALA A 175 6.88 -12.22 12.77
CA ALA A 175 8.28 -12.40 12.44
C ALA A 175 8.51 -13.55 11.46
N GLU A 176 7.80 -14.67 11.64
CA GLU A 176 7.85 -15.79 10.70
C GLU A 176 7.40 -15.37 9.30
N LEU A 177 6.32 -14.59 9.19
CA LEU A 177 5.85 -14.07 7.91
C LEU A 177 6.86 -13.13 7.24
N ALA A 178 7.50 -12.25 8.02
CA ALA A 178 8.51 -11.35 7.49
C ALA A 178 9.76 -12.10 7.02
N ARG A 179 10.22 -13.11 7.76
CA ARG A 179 11.33 -13.98 7.34
C ARG A 179 10.98 -14.76 6.07
N ALA A 180 9.80 -15.35 6.02
CA ALA A 180 9.32 -16.06 4.81
C ALA A 180 9.21 -15.14 3.59
N ALA A 181 9.00 -13.81 3.81
CA ALA A 181 9.02 -12.79 2.77
C ALA A 181 10.44 -12.28 2.44
N GLY A 182 11.49 -12.84 3.07
CA GLY A 182 12.88 -12.49 2.76
C GLY A 182 13.53 -11.48 3.71
N ALA A 183 12.93 -11.16 4.85
CA ALA A 183 13.65 -10.39 5.87
C ALA A 183 14.79 -11.26 6.46
N ASP A 184 16.03 -10.77 6.33
CA ASP A 184 17.23 -11.46 6.83
C ASP A 184 17.25 -11.42 8.37
N GLU A 185 16.83 -10.29 8.95
CA GLU A 185 16.72 -10.11 10.39
C GLU A 185 15.34 -9.53 10.73
N VAL A 186 14.78 -9.94 11.86
CA VAL A 186 13.48 -9.42 12.32
C VAL A 186 13.56 -9.03 13.78
N ILE A 187 13.19 -7.79 14.06
CA ILE A 187 13.18 -7.18 15.41
C ILE A 187 11.75 -7.18 15.93
N LEU A 188 11.52 -7.81 17.08
CA LEU A 188 10.29 -7.71 17.86
C LEU A 188 10.34 -6.41 18.67
N TYR A 189 9.76 -5.34 18.15
CA TYR A 189 9.82 -4.00 18.77
C TYR A 189 9.03 -3.90 20.09
N THR A 190 8.25 -4.92 20.43
CA THR A 190 7.57 -5.06 21.71
C THR A 190 8.47 -5.58 22.81
N GLU A 191 9.62 -6.16 22.45
CA GLU A 191 10.58 -6.79 23.38
C GLU A 191 11.92 -6.07 23.37
N ARG A 192 12.31 -5.46 22.25
CA ARG A 192 13.62 -4.84 22.04
C ARG A 192 13.49 -3.49 21.38
N ASP A 193 14.36 -2.56 21.76
CA ASP A 193 14.49 -1.29 21.07
C ASP A 193 15.05 -1.48 19.66
N PHE A 194 14.31 -1.07 18.65
CA PHE A 194 14.72 -1.32 17.26
C PHE A 194 15.94 -0.47 16.85
N GLU A 195 16.16 0.71 17.45
CA GLU A 195 17.33 1.54 17.18
C GLU A 195 18.61 0.86 17.68
N GLU A 196 18.60 0.36 18.90
CA GLU A 196 19.72 -0.38 19.50
C GLU A 196 20.03 -1.67 18.69
N GLU A 197 18.97 -2.41 18.31
CA GLU A 197 19.13 -3.64 17.54
C GLU A 197 19.66 -3.37 16.11
N VAL A 198 19.17 -2.32 15.43
CA VAL A 198 19.72 -1.94 14.11
C VAL A 198 21.19 -1.56 14.22
N ARG A 199 21.58 -0.78 15.23
CA ARG A 199 23.00 -0.45 15.48
C ARG A 199 23.84 -1.71 15.70
N ARG A 200 23.35 -2.63 16.52
CA ARG A 200 24.03 -3.91 16.78
C ARG A 200 24.19 -4.74 15.49
N LEU A 201 23.09 -4.90 14.71
CA LEU A 201 23.06 -5.70 13.49
C LEU A 201 23.91 -5.11 12.35
N THR A 202 24.16 -3.80 12.37
CA THR A 202 24.98 -3.11 11.38
C THR A 202 26.39 -2.77 11.87
N GLY A 203 26.77 -3.21 13.07
CA GLY A 203 28.08 -2.88 13.67
C GLY A 203 28.26 -1.36 13.87
N GLY A 204 27.17 -0.62 14.06
CA GLY A 204 27.18 0.85 14.20
C GLY A 204 27.14 1.62 12.89
N ALA A 205 27.26 0.97 11.71
CA ALA A 205 27.30 1.64 10.42
C ALA A 205 25.96 2.26 9.99
N GLY A 206 24.84 1.74 10.50
CA GLY A 206 23.49 2.13 10.11
C GLY A 206 23.04 1.50 8.77
N VAL A 207 21.80 1.82 8.36
CA VAL A 207 21.21 1.33 7.13
C VAL A 207 21.17 2.43 6.05
N GLN A 208 21.21 2.04 4.78
CA GLN A 208 21.16 3.00 3.66
C GLN A 208 19.79 3.63 3.49
N VAL A 209 18.72 2.91 3.85
CA VAL A 209 17.36 3.42 3.77
C VAL A 209 16.46 2.86 4.88
N VAL A 210 15.59 3.71 5.41
CA VAL A 210 14.49 3.33 6.30
C VAL A 210 13.18 3.55 5.56
N TYR A 211 12.38 2.49 5.41
CA TYR A 211 11.03 2.55 4.89
C TYR A 211 10.03 2.58 6.04
N ASP A 212 9.43 3.74 6.27
CA ASP A 212 8.56 3.99 7.42
C ASP A 212 7.10 4.25 7.00
N SER A 213 6.21 3.30 7.32
CA SER A 213 4.75 3.43 7.19
C SER A 213 4.06 3.79 8.50
N VAL A 214 4.81 3.85 9.59
CA VAL A 214 4.29 3.96 10.96
C VAL A 214 4.23 5.43 11.43
N GLY A 215 5.29 6.20 11.24
CA GLY A 215 5.32 7.64 11.44
C GLY A 215 5.63 8.06 12.87
N LYS A 216 4.66 8.62 13.60
CA LYS A 216 4.87 9.29 14.89
C LYS A 216 5.79 8.53 15.87
N THR A 217 5.60 7.22 15.99
CA THR A 217 6.34 6.41 17.00
C THR A 217 7.68 5.87 16.51
N THR A 218 7.99 5.97 15.22
CA THR A 218 9.19 5.37 14.61
C THR A 218 10.15 6.38 14.02
N PHE A 219 9.65 7.52 13.55
CA PHE A 219 10.40 8.48 12.75
C PHE A 219 11.70 8.95 13.40
N ALA A 220 11.66 9.44 14.66
CA ALA A 220 12.84 10.01 15.31
C ALA A 220 13.96 8.96 15.50
N LYS A 221 13.61 7.77 15.97
CA LYS A 221 14.54 6.64 16.12
C LYS A 221 14.98 6.09 14.75
N GLY A 222 14.10 6.11 13.75
CA GLY A 222 14.41 5.71 12.40
C GLY A 222 15.51 6.56 11.76
N LEU A 223 15.55 7.89 12.06
CA LEU A 223 16.64 8.75 11.62
C LEU A 223 17.97 8.36 12.26
N ASN A 224 17.96 7.84 13.50
CA ASN A 224 19.17 7.36 14.19
C ASN A 224 19.70 6.02 13.66
N CYS A 225 18.85 5.28 12.93
CA CYS A 225 19.23 4.01 12.31
C CYS A 225 19.97 4.20 10.97
N LEU A 226 19.92 5.41 10.38
CA LEU A 226 20.49 5.67 9.06
C LEU A 226 22.02 5.80 9.10
N ALA A 227 22.66 5.27 8.08
CA ALA A 227 24.04 5.57 7.77
C ALA A 227 24.17 7.04 7.30
N PRO A 228 25.37 7.66 7.36
CA PRO A 228 25.60 8.97 6.76
C PRO A 228 25.12 9.01 5.30
N ARG A 229 24.37 10.07 4.94
CA ARG A 229 23.70 10.24 3.63
C ARG A 229 22.63 9.18 3.32
N GLY A 230 22.14 8.45 4.33
CA GLY A 230 21.03 7.55 4.22
C GLY A 230 19.70 8.27 4.02
N MET A 231 18.68 7.53 3.59
CA MET A 231 17.38 8.09 3.24
C MET A 231 16.27 7.59 4.18
N MET A 232 15.53 8.52 4.78
CA MET A 232 14.26 8.26 5.42
C MET A 232 13.14 8.36 4.39
N VAL A 233 12.47 7.26 4.10
CA VAL A 233 11.30 7.21 3.22
C VAL A 233 10.06 7.02 4.08
N LEU A 234 9.44 8.14 4.46
CA LEU A 234 8.24 8.18 5.28
C LEU A 234 7.01 8.07 4.37
N PHE A 235 6.51 6.87 4.09
CA PHE A 235 5.40 6.68 3.14
C PHE A 235 4.03 6.43 3.79
N GLY A 236 3.97 6.35 5.13
CA GLY A 236 2.73 6.19 5.90
C GLY A 236 2.78 6.92 7.25
N GLN A 237 1.69 6.84 7.99
CA GLN A 237 1.55 7.43 9.31
C GLN A 237 0.53 6.67 10.19
N ALA A 238 0.63 5.33 10.19
CA ALA A 238 -0.32 4.46 10.89
C ALA A 238 -0.39 4.68 12.41
N SER A 239 0.65 5.27 13.02
CA SER A 239 0.66 5.67 14.44
C SER A 239 0.32 7.15 14.66
N GLY A 240 -0.03 7.87 13.62
CA GLY A 240 -0.28 9.29 13.60
C GLY A 240 0.81 10.10 12.86
N PRO A 241 0.54 11.38 12.57
CA PRO A 241 1.46 12.25 11.86
C PRO A 241 2.73 12.50 12.67
N VAL A 242 3.85 12.62 11.98
CA VAL A 242 5.08 13.20 12.52
C VAL A 242 4.81 14.69 12.75
N GLY A 243 5.07 15.19 13.95
CA GLY A 243 4.87 16.59 14.30
C GLY A 243 5.83 17.54 13.56
N ALA A 244 5.94 18.78 14.06
CA ALA A 244 6.91 19.74 13.55
C ALA A 244 8.33 19.14 13.60
N PHE A 245 9.10 19.35 12.53
CA PHE A 245 10.42 18.77 12.34
C PHE A 245 11.39 19.86 11.90
N ASP A 246 12.53 19.96 12.62
CA ASP A 246 13.61 20.86 12.25
C ASP A 246 14.54 20.18 11.22
N PRO A 247 14.65 20.69 9.99
CA PRO A 247 15.56 20.14 8.98
C PRO A 247 17.04 20.09 9.38
N LEU A 248 17.47 20.90 10.34
CA LEU A 248 18.85 20.89 10.86
C LEU A 248 19.25 19.52 11.41
N VAL A 249 18.28 18.76 11.91
CA VAL A 249 18.50 17.39 12.40
C VAL A 249 19.06 16.47 11.31
N LEU A 250 18.68 16.67 10.05
CA LEU A 250 19.20 15.86 8.92
C LEU A 250 20.71 16.07 8.75
N MET A 251 21.18 17.31 8.86
CA MET A 251 22.60 17.63 8.79
C MET A 251 23.34 17.01 9.99
N GLN A 252 22.84 17.21 11.21
CA GLN A 252 23.45 16.73 12.45
C GLN A 252 23.59 15.20 12.49
N LYS A 253 22.66 14.47 11.87
CA LYS A 253 22.67 13.00 11.82
C LYS A 253 23.42 12.43 10.62
N GLY A 254 24.19 13.24 9.90
CA GLY A 254 25.04 12.76 8.79
C GLY A 254 24.54 13.10 7.41
N SER A 255 23.95 14.29 7.23
CA SER A 255 23.44 14.79 5.93
C SER A 255 22.41 13.85 5.29
N LEU A 256 21.41 13.48 6.08
CA LEU A 256 20.37 12.53 5.69
C LEU A 256 19.43 13.12 4.63
N PHE A 257 18.80 12.24 3.86
CA PHE A 257 17.70 12.58 2.99
C PHE A 257 16.36 12.22 3.65
N LEU A 258 15.34 13.05 3.44
CA LEU A 258 13.97 12.78 3.87
C LEU A 258 13.02 12.96 2.69
N THR A 259 12.14 11.99 2.45
CA THR A 259 11.08 12.11 1.46
C THR A 259 9.76 11.57 1.99
N ARG A 260 8.64 12.15 1.51
CA ARG A 260 7.26 11.72 1.79
C ARG A 260 6.57 11.39 0.46
N PRO A 261 6.84 10.21 -0.13
CA PRO A 261 6.31 9.86 -1.44
C PRO A 261 4.84 9.44 -1.37
N ALA A 262 4.12 9.61 -2.48
CA ALA A 262 2.76 9.15 -2.67
C ALA A 262 2.64 8.39 -3.99
N VAL A 263 1.95 7.24 -4.00
CA VAL A 263 1.83 6.39 -5.19
C VAL A 263 1.29 7.15 -6.41
N LEU A 264 0.33 8.05 -6.22
CA LEU A 264 -0.27 8.81 -7.33
C LEU A 264 0.74 9.64 -8.11
N THR A 265 1.79 10.15 -7.46
CA THR A 265 2.87 10.88 -8.13
C THR A 265 3.75 9.96 -8.99
N TYR A 266 3.87 8.68 -8.58
CA TYR A 266 4.68 7.69 -9.30
C TYR A 266 3.93 6.93 -10.39
N ILE A 267 2.59 7.13 -10.49
CA ILE A 267 1.71 6.61 -11.53
C ILE A 267 0.92 7.74 -12.19
N ALA A 268 1.50 8.93 -12.27
CA ALA A 268 0.83 10.12 -12.77
C ALA A 268 0.40 9.97 -14.24
N THR A 269 1.23 9.35 -15.05
CA THR A 269 0.95 9.04 -16.45
C THR A 269 0.54 7.58 -16.63
N ARG A 270 -0.23 7.30 -17.71
CA ARG A 270 -0.58 5.92 -18.07
C ARG A 270 0.67 5.06 -18.34
N VAL A 271 1.71 5.64 -18.90
CA VAL A 271 2.98 4.94 -19.18
C VAL A 271 3.62 4.46 -17.87
N GLU A 272 3.72 5.34 -16.88
CA GLU A 272 4.27 4.98 -15.55
C GLU A 272 3.38 3.95 -14.83
N LEU A 273 2.05 4.14 -14.88
CA LEU A 273 1.10 3.20 -14.30
C LEU A 273 1.28 1.79 -14.87
N LEU A 274 1.27 1.66 -16.19
CA LEU A 274 1.39 0.36 -16.86
C LEU A 274 2.77 -0.26 -16.67
N ALA A 275 3.84 0.53 -16.68
CA ALA A 275 5.19 0.04 -16.44
C ALA A 275 5.31 -0.56 -15.03
N ARG A 276 4.87 0.16 -13.98
CA ARG A 276 4.96 -0.31 -12.59
C ARG A 276 4.03 -1.49 -12.32
N ALA A 277 2.77 -1.38 -12.71
CA ALA A 277 1.82 -2.46 -12.55
C ALA A 277 2.24 -3.70 -13.33
N GLY A 278 2.72 -3.54 -14.57
CA GLY A 278 3.23 -4.61 -15.40
C GLY A 278 4.42 -5.34 -14.79
N GLU A 279 5.36 -4.61 -14.18
CA GLU A 279 6.49 -5.23 -13.47
C GLU A 279 6.02 -6.04 -12.25
N VAL A 280 5.14 -5.47 -11.42
CA VAL A 280 4.57 -6.16 -10.24
C VAL A 280 3.80 -7.41 -10.65
N LEU A 281 2.90 -7.30 -11.64
CA LEU A 281 2.10 -8.42 -12.14
C LEU A 281 2.98 -9.47 -12.82
N GLY A 282 4.04 -9.06 -13.52
CA GLY A 282 5.05 -9.94 -14.10
C GLY A 282 5.76 -10.77 -13.04
N TRP A 283 6.22 -10.15 -11.96
CA TRP A 283 6.85 -10.88 -10.84
C TRP A 283 5.90 -11.89 -10.19
N VAL A 284 4.61 -11.56 -10.09
CA VAL A 284 3.60 -12.48 -9.53
C VAL A 284 3.36 -13.65 -10.49
N ARG A 285 3.18 -13.38 -11.79
CA ARG A 285 3.01 -14.40 -12.82
C ARG A 285 4.21 -15.38 -12.84
N ASP A 286 5.41 -14.84 -12.72
CA ASP A 286 6.65 -15.62 -12.75
C ASP A 286 6.97 -16.28 -11.40
N GLY A 287 6.10 -16.17 -10.38
CA GLY A 287 6.29 -16.75 -9.04
C GLY A 287 7.36 -16.09 -8.18
N ARG A 288 7.92 -14.96 -8.63
CA ARG A 288 8.99 -14.20 -7.96
C ARG A 288 8.48 -13.29 -6.84
N LEU A 289 7.19 -12.90 -6.90
CA LEU A 289 6.50 -12.11 -5.89
C LEU A 289 5.22 -12.82 -5.48
N ARG A 290 4.98 -12.95 -4.19
CA ARG A 290 3.77 -13.57 -3.64
C ARG A 290 3.00 -12.57 -2.81
N VAL A 291 1.73 -12.33 -3.16
CA VAL A 291 0.83 -11.51 -2.35
C VAL A 291 0.12 -12.36 -1.31
N ARG A 292 0.13 -11.89 -0.06
CA ARG A 292 -0.62 -12.50 1.03
C ARG A 292 -1.95 -11.75 1.21
N ILE A 293 -3.06 -12.44 1.01
CA ILE A 293 -4.39 -11.98 1.42
C ILE A 293 -4.57 -12.46 2.86
N GLY A 294 -4.62 -11.52 3.80
CA GLY A 294 -4.68 -11.80 5.23
C GLY A 294 -6.11 -11.90 5.78
N GLY A 295 -7.10 -11.46 5.02
CA GLY A 295 -8.50 -11.56 5.36
C GLY A 295 -9.41 -11.06 4.24
N GLU A 296 -10.59 -11.66 4.15
CA GLU A 296 -11.66 -11.28 3.24
C GLU A 296 -12.91 -10.98 4.06
N PHE A 297 -13.57 -9.88 3.75
CA PHE A 297 -14.77 -9.42 4.43
C PHE A 297 -15.86 -9.16 3.39
N PRO A 298 -17.12 -9.54 3.62
CA PRO A 298 -18.24 -9.04 2.84
C PRO A 298 -18.23 -7.50 2.81
N LEU A 299 -18.69 -6.88 1.73
CA LEU A 299 -18.76 -5.42 1.61
C LEU A 299 -19.51 -4.76 2.80
N ALA A 300 -20.54 -5.43 3.31
CA ALA A 300 -21.30 -5.00 4.49
C ALA A 300 -20.46 -4.91 5.79
N GLN A 301 -19.32 -5.60 5.85
CA GLN A 301 -18.41 -5.63 6.99
C GLN A 301 -17.20 -4.70 6.81
N ALA A 302 -17.30 -3.68 5.96
CA ALA A 302 -16.21 -2.73 5.73
C ALA A 302 -15.73 -2.06 7.04
N ALA A 303 -16.66 -1.78 7.98
CA ALA A 303 -16.31 -1.23 9.29
C ALA A 303 -15.43 -2.20 10.11
N ASP A 304 -15.69 -3.50 10.05
CA ASP A 304 -14.91 -4.52 10.76
C ASP A 304 -13.51 -4.66 10.14
N ALA A 305 -13.42 -4.65 8.81
CA ALA A 305 -12.13 -4.65 8.11
C ALA A 305 -11.26 -3.45 8.52
N HIS A 306 -11.86 -2.25 8.66
CA HIS A 306 -11.16 -1.06 9.14
C HIS A 306 -10.72 -1.21 10.61
N ARG A 307 -11.58 -1.73 11.50
CA ARG A 307 -11.22 -1.99 12.91
C ARG A 307 -10.03 -2.95 13.02
N GLU A 308 -10.02 -4.02 12.23
CA GLU A 308 -8.91 -4.98 12.21
C GLU A 308 -7.60 -4.34 11.72
N LEU A 309 -7.67 -3.51 10.66
CA LEU A 309 -6.51 -2.79 10.14
C LEU A 309 -5.94 -1.81 11.17
N GLU A 310 -6.79 -0.97 11.79
CA GLU A 310 -6.38 0.04 12.77
C GLU A 310 -5.88 -0.59 14.07
N ALA A 311 -6.42 -1.75 14.46
CA ALA A 311 -5.95 -2.52 15.62
C ALA A 311 -4.59 -3.20 15.41
N ARG A 312 -4.00 -3.10 14.20
CA ARG A 312 -2.70 -3.71 13.84
C ARG A 312 -2.66 -5.23 14.04
N ARG A 313 -3.83 -5.91 14.01
CA ARG A 313 -3.91 -7.37 14.12
C ARG A 313 -3.68 -8.07 12.78
N THR A 314 -3.79 -7.35 11.69
CA THR A 314 -3.73 -7.86 10.32
C THR A 314 -2.31 -8.18 9.85
N THR A 315 -2.21 -9.09 8.88
CA THR A 315 -1.01 -9.40 8.11
C THR A 315 -1.37 -9.44 6.63
N GLY A 316 -0.49 -8.92 5.77
CA GLY A 316 -0.79 -8.85 4.34
C GLY A 316 -1.95 -7.90 4.01
N LYS A 317 -2.70 -8.23 2.99
CA LYS A 317 -3.80 -7.42 2.45
C LYS A 317 -5.16 -7.85 2.98
N LEU A 318 -6.03 -6.89 3.29
CA LEU A 318 -7.46 -7.14 3.50
C LEU A 318 -8.24 -6.79 2.23
N LEU A 319 -9.26 -7.60 1.94
CA LEU A 319 -10.16 -7.40 0.81
C LEU A 319 -11.61 -7.27 1.28
N LEU A 320 -12.37 -6.42 0.60
CA LEU A 320 -13.83 -6.41 0.63
C LEU A 320 -14.35 -7.13 -0.60
N ILE A 321 -15.32 -8.00 -0.39
CA ILE A 321 -15.97 -8.77 -1.46
C ILE A 321 -17.42 -8.26 -1.56
N PRO A 322 -17.79 -7.63 -2.68
CA PRO A 322 -19.15 -7.13 -2.93
C PRO A 322 -20.21 -8.21 -2.99
#